data_fe549aa02659c211b9270ab4ebe64215
#
_entry.id   fe549aa02659c211b9270ab4ebe64215
#
_cell.length_a   1.000
_cell.length_b   1.000
_cell.length_c   1.000
_cell.angle_alpha   90.00
_cell.angle_beta   90.00
_cell.angle_gamma   90.00
#
_symmetry.space_group_name_H-M   'P 1'
#
loop_
_entity.id
_entity.type
_entity.pdbx_description
1 polymer ?
#
loop_
_entity_poly.entity_id
_entity_poly.type
_entity_poly.pdbx_seq_one_letter_code
_entity_poly.pdbx_strand_id
1 'polypeptide(L)'
;MNAGANRSEKPARSPLRRRLRRAALVLGVGIAGVAALAAGLGCCTFSAPGYTGPRSDHFDGEVFHNQETREHEGFVSVIQWQLSREPGPWREWTDAPPGPRPPERVGRGDLRVTFINHATTLIQMDGLNILTDPVWSNVVGPAFELGPRRVRPPGIRYEDLPPIDVVLVSHNHYDHMDVPTLRRLAADHKPRFFAGLGSRALLYGEGVNGASDLDWWQVSDLAPEVRLTGVPATHFSNRGLCDRDNTLWMGFVVSGPAGIVYFAGDTGYGKHFQQIRERFGKIRLAVLPIGAYLPRWFMSTVHIDPAEAVEAHRTLGAATSLGMHFGTFRLADEGQDDPPADLAKALEKGGGGRFWVLGFGEGRDVPPIGDIAP
;
A
#
# COMPACT_ATOMS: atom_id res chain seq x y z
N MET A 1 -71.66 -26.99 -44.23
CA MET A 1 -70.42 -26.25 -44.44
C MET A 1 -69.57 -26.48 -43.16
N ASN A 2 -68.62 -27.42 -43.22
CA ASN A 2 -67.76 -27.77 -42.10
C ASN A 2 -66.43 -27.03 -42.29
N ALA A 3 -66.14 -26.11 -41.40
CA ALA A 3 -64.83 -25.45 -41.33
C ALA A 3 -63.85 -26.30 -40.48
N GLY A 4 -62.96 -27.01 -41.15
CA GLY A 4 -61.89 -27.80 -40.47
C GLY A 4 -60.82 -26.86 -39.87
N ALA A 5 -60.68 -26.89 -38.56
CA ALA A 5 -59.61 -26.19 -37.83
C ALA A 5 -58.26 -26.89 -38.09
N ASN A 6 -57.39 -26.24 -38.83
CA ASN A 6 -56.03 -26.69 -39.10
C ASN A 6 -55.18 -26.47 -37.83
N ARG A 7 -54.96 -27.51 -37.01
CA ARG A 7 -54.01 -27.51 -35.89
C ARG A 7 -52.60 -27.66 -36.46
N SER A 8 -51.83 -26.58 -36.51
CA SER A 8 -50.41 -26.63 -36.83
C SER A 8 -49.67 -27.37 -35.73
N GLU A 9 -49.27 -28.62 -35.98
CA GLU A 9 -48.36 -29.38 -35.11
C GLU A 9 -46.97 -28.71 -35.06
N LYS A 10 -46.56 -28.24 -33.91
CA LYS A 10 -45.19 -27.76 -33.68
C LYS A 10 -44.18 -28.90 -33.87
N PRO A 11 -43.14 -28.76 -34.72
CA PRO A 11 -42.22 -29.85 -34.99
C PRO A 11 -41.51 -30.31 -33.70
N ALA A 12 -41.48 -31.62 -33.47
CA ALA A 12 -40.83 -32.24 -32.30
C ALA A 12 -39.33 -31.92 -32.33
N ARG A 13 -38.83 -31.30 -31.27
CA ARG A 13 -37.41 -30.92 -31.13
C ARG A 13 -36.54 -32.20 -31.13
N SER A 14 -35.52 -32.24 -32.00
CA SER A 14 -34.64 -33.39 -32.17
C SER A 14 -33.96 -33.79 -30.86
N PRO A 15 -33.77 -35.10 -30.58
CA PRO A 15 -33.14 -35.61 -29.36
C PRO A 15 -31.72 -35.05 -29.14
N LEU A 16 -31.01 -34.77 -30.23
CA LEU A 16 -29.68 -34.12 -30.18
C LEU A 16 -29.73 -32.71 -29.58
N ARG A 17 -30.70 -31.89 -29.98
CA ARG A 17 -30.89 -30.54 -29.42
C ARG A 17 -31.25 -30.57 -27.93
N ARG A 18 -31.97 -31.60 -27.47
CA ARG A 18 -32.26 -31.79 -26.02
C ARG A 18 -31.00 -32.17 -25.24
N ARG A 19 -30.14 -33.05 -25.78
CA ARG A 19 -28.86 -33.43 -25.16
C ARG A 19 -27.89 -32.24 -25.08
N LEU A 20 -27.74 -31.49 -26.16
CA LEU A 20 -26.89 -30.28 -26.17
C LEU A 20 -27.37 -29.21 -25.18
N ARG A 21 -28.66 -28.98 -25.07
CA ARG A 21 -29.23 -28.05 -24.08
C ARG A 21 -29.00 -28.53 -22.63
N ARG A 22 -29.12 -29.83 -22.36
CA ARG A 22 -28.82 -30.39 -21.04
C ARG A 22 -27.35 -30.27 -20.71
N ALA A 23 -26.47 -30.58 -21.65
CA ALA A 23 -25.02 -30.42 -21.46
C ALA A 23 -24.63 -28.96 -21.22
N ALA A 24 -25.17 -28.02 -21.99
CA ALA A 24 -24.96 -26.59 -21.79
C ALA A 24 -25.51 -26.09 -20.43
N LEU A 25 -26.67 -26.60 -20.00
CA LEU A 25 -27.22 -26.26 -18.67
C LEU A 25 -26.32 -26.79 -17.54
N VAL A 26 -25.88 -28.05 -17.62
CA VAL A 26 -25.00 -28.65 -16.63
C VAL A 26 -23.65 -27.92 -16.55
N LEU A 27 -23.10 -27.59 -17.72
CA LEU A 27 -21.87 -26.78 -17.77
C LEU A 27 -22.09 -25.39 -17.17
N GLY A 28 -23.19 -24.70 -17.51
CA GLY A 28 -23.53 -23.38 -16.97
C GLY A 28 -23.74 -23.41 -15.45
N VAL A 29 -24.43 -24.44 -14.93
CA VAL A 29 -24.60 -24.63 -13.46
C VAL A 29 -23.26 -24.92 -12.78
N GLY A 30 -22.41 -25.74 -13.42
CA GLY A 30 -21.07 -26.00 -12.91
C GLY A 30 -20.19 -24.74 -12.82
N ILE A 31 -20.17 -23.93 -13.89
CA ILE A 31 -19.43 -22.65 -13.92
C ILE A 31 -19.98 -21.68 -12.86
N ALA A 32 -21.32 -21.55 -12.74
CA ALA A 32 -21.95 -20.71 -11.74
C ALA A 32 -21.62 -21.18 -10.30
N GLY A 33 -21.59 -22.49 -10.07
CA GLY A 33 -21.21 -23.08 -8.78
C GLY A 33 -19.76 -22.79 -8.42
N VAL A 34 -18.83 -22.91 -9.36
CA VAL A 34 -17.40 -22.59 -9.16
C VAL A 34 -17.24 -21.08 -8.91
N ALA A 35 -17.93 -20.24 -9.68
CA ALA A 35 -17.88 -18.79 -9.48
C ALA A 35 -18.44 -18.37 -8.11
N ALA A 36 -19.55 -18.96 -7.67
CA ALA A 36 -20.12 -18.70 -6.35
C ALA A 36 -19.20 -19.16 -5.21
N LEU A 37 -18.55 -20.31 -5.36
CA LEU A 37 -17.56 -20.80 -4.39
C LEU A 37 -16.34 -19.88 -4.32
N ALA A 38 -15.80 -19.45 -5.47
CA ALA A 38 -14.68 -18.53 -5.55
C ALA A 38 -15.03 -17.16 -4.94
N ALA A 39 -16.23 -16.63 -5.22
CA ALA A 39 -16.73 -15.41 -4.60
C ALA A 39 -16.90 -15.57 -3.09
N GLY A 40 -17.49 -16.69 -2.61
CA GLY A 40 -17.64 -16.99 -1.18
C GLY A 40 -16.29 -17.06 -0.47
N LEU A 41 -15.31 -17.75 -1.03
CA LEU A 41 -13.94 -17.79 -0.49
C LEU A 41 -13.31 -16.42 -0.47
N GLY A 42 -13.41 -15.67 -1.57
CA GLY A 42 -12.86 -14.31 -1.68
C GLY A 42 -13.47 -13.34 -0.65
N CYS A 43 -14.77 -13.40 -0.42
CA CYS A 43 -15.45 -12.55 0.55
C CYS A 43 -15.27 -13.00 2.01
N CYS A 44 -15.37 -14.31 2.29
CA CYS A 44 -15.41 -14.80 3.67
C CYS A 44 -14.03 -15.13 4.24
N THR A 45 -13.05 -15.48 3.39
CA THR A 45 -11.74 -15.97 3.86
C THR A 45 -10.65 -14.90 3.78
N PHE A 46 -10.68 -14.06 2.73
CA PHE A 46 -9.62 -13.09 2.48
C PHE A 46 -10.00 -11.66 2.85
N SER A 47 -11.29 -11.36 3.03
CA SER A 47 -11.73 -10.02 3.38
C SER A 47 -11.41 -9.68 4.84
N ALA A 48 -10.97 -8.45 5.06
CA ALA A 48 -10.80 -7.88 6.40
C ALA A 48 -12.17 -7.79 7.11
N PRO A 49 -12.22 -7.97 8.45
CA PRO A 49 -13.47 -7.90 9.20
C PRO A 49 -14.14 -6.52 9.23
N GLY A 50 -13.41 -5.47 8.84
CA GLY A 50 -13.92 -4.10 8.81
C GLY A 50 -13.96 -3.42 10.19
N TYR A 51 -14.20 -2.11 10.14
CA TYR A 51 -14.35 -1.27 11.33
C TYR A 51 -15.82 -1.22 11.76
N THR A 52 -16.07 -1.34 13.06
CA THR A 52 -17.42 -1.35 13.64
C THR A 52 -17.66 -0.22 14.64
N GLY A 53 -16.82 0.82 14.61
CA GLY A 53 -16.93 1.97 15.50
C GLY A 53 -17.94 3.03 15.02
N PRO A 54 -17.98 4.19 15.70
CA PRO A 54 -18.91 5.27 15.38
C PRO A 54 -18.64 5.88 14.01
N ARG A 55 -19.67 6.48 13.41
CA ARG A 55 -19.55 7.32 12.20
C ARG A 55 -18.70 8.56 12.47
N SER A 56 -17.97 8.98 11.44
CA SER A 56 -17.16 10.20 11.48
C SER A 56 -17.35 11.00 10.18
N ASP A 57 -16.55 12.02 9.95
CA ASP A 57 -16.53 12.80 8.71
C ASP A 57 -15.93 12.02 7.51
N HIS A 58 -15.27 10.89 7.77
CA HIS A 58 -14.68 10.02 6.77
C HIS A 58 -15.06 8.54 6.92
N PHE A 59 -15.99 8.19 7.82
CA PHE A 59 -16.58 6.84 7.95
C PHE A 59 -18.11 6.93 8.01
N ASP A 60 -18.80 6.37 7.03
CA ASP A 60 -20.26 6.46 6.92
C ASP A 60 -21.04 5.41 7.73
N GLY A 61 -20.31 4.54 8.46
CA GLY A 61 -20.85 3.40 9.21
C GLY A 61 -20.70 2.06 8.50
N GLU A 62 -20.25 2.05 7.24
CA GLU A 62 -19.96 0.86 6.43
C GLU A 62 -18.55 0.90 5.87
N VAL A 63 -18.16 2.02 5.24
CA VAL A 63 -16.86 2.18 4.58
C VAL A 63 -16.22 3.54 4.89
N PHE A 64 -14.92 3.62 4.72
CA PHE A 64 -14.15 4.86 4.82
C PHE A 64 -14.12 5.59 3.48
N HIS A 65 -13.95 6.91 3.53
CA HIS A 65 -13.90 7.79 2.39
C HIS A 65 -12.68 8.69 2.43
N ASN A 66 -12.14 9.03 1.25
CA ASN A 66 -11.11 10.06 1.13
C ASN A 66 -11.68 11.44 1.48
N GLN A 67 -10.81 12.36 1.93
CA GLN A 67 -11.20 13.74 2.23
C GLN A 67 -11.75 14.52 1.01
N GLU A 68 -11.38 14.09 -0.17
CA GLU A 68 -11.83 14.65 -1.45
C GLU A 68 -12.50 13.55 -2.24
N THR A 69 -13.73 13.80 -2.67
CA THR A 69 -14.44 12.86 -3.53
C THR A 69 -13.69 12.71 -4.86
N ARG A 70 -13.27 11.51 -5.16
CA ARG A 70 -12.68 11.13 -6.44
C ARG A 70 -13.52 10.03 -7.05
N GLU A 71 -13.72 10.07 -8.37
CA GLU A 71 -14.31 8.95 -9.06
C GLU A 71 -13.35 7.76 -8.91
N HIS A 72 -13.80 6.76 -8.16
CA HIS A 72 -13.06 5.52 -8.03
C HIS A 72 -13.21 4.71 -9.30
N GLU A 73 -12.09 4.26 -9.83
CA GLU A 73 -12.08 3.31 -10.92
C GLU A 73 -12.75 2.00 -10.47
N GLY A 74 -13.85 1.66 -11.11
CA GLY A 74 -14.64 0.47 -10.79
C GLY A 74 -14.06 -0.81 -11.41
N PHE A 75 -14.72 -1.94 -11.16
CA PHE A 75 -14.32 -3.23 -11.71
C PHE A 75 -14.17 -3.24 -13.24
N VAL A 76 -14.99 -2.48 -13.96
CA VAL A 76 -14.91 -2.33 -15.43
C VAL A 76 -13.58 -1.68 -15.82
N SER A 77 -13.16 -0.64 -15.12
CA SER A 77 -11.89 0.05 -15.38
C SER A 77 -10.69 -0.86 -15.11
N VAL A 78 -10.76 -1.71 -14.07
CA VAL A 78 -9.74 -2.74 -13.83
C VAL A 78 -9.64 -3.71 -15.01
N ILE A 79 -10.77 -4.20 -15.52
CA ILE A 79 -10.77 -5.07 -16.72
C ILE A 79 -10.22 -4.32 -17.93
N GLN A 80 -10.65 -3.08 -18.16
CA GLN A 80 -10.14 -2.25 -19.26
C GLN A 80 -8.62 -2.09 -19.16
N TRP A 81 -8.10 -1.74 -17.99
CA TRP A 81 -6.67 -1.66 -17.75
C TRP A 81 -5.96 -2.99 -18.05
N GLN A 82 -6.45 -4.12 -17.50
CA GLN A 82 -5.85 -5.44 -17.72
C GLN A 82 -5.80 -5.83 -19.20
N LEU A 83 -6.81 -5.45 -20.00
CA LEU A 83 -6.87 -5.74 -21.43
C LEU A 83 -6.03 -4.78 -22.29
N SER A 84 -5.75 -3.57 -21.80
CA SER A 84 -5.02 -2.53 -22.53
C SER A 84 -3.61 -2.26 -21.95
N ARG A 85 -3.10 -3.14 -21.08
CA ARG A 85 -1.79 -2.96 -20.45
C ARG A 85 -0.65 -2.89 -21.45
N GLU A 86 0.19 -1.89 -21.31
CA GLU A 86 1.45 -1.73 -22.02
C GLU A 86 2.61 -1.65 -21.01
N PRO A 87 2.93 -2.76 -20.33
CA PRO A 87 3.87 -2.74 -19.24
C PRO A 87 5.31 -2.53 -19.73
N GLY A 88 6.01 -1.61 -19.06
CA GLY A 88 7.43 -1.37 -19.26
C GLY A 88 8.31 -2.58 -18.89
N PRO A 89 9.60 -2.50 -19.17
CA PRO A 89 10.52 -3.61 -18.97
C PRO A 89 10.80 -3.88 -17.49
N TRP A 90 10.74 -5.14 -17.08
CA TRP A 90 11.15 -5.64 -15.77
C TRP A 90 12.07 -6.83 -15.93
N ARG A 91 13.11 -6.91 -15.09
CA ARG A 91 13.93 -8.12 -14.96
C ARG A 91 13.13 -9.19 -14.24
N GLU A 92 13.31 -10.46 -14.62
CA GLU A 92 12.71 -11.57 -13.86
C GLU A 92 13.27 -11.63 -12.44
N TRP A 93 14.59 -11.44 -12.32
CA TRP A 93 15.30 -11.38 -11.06
C TRP A 93 16.52 -10.46 -11.14
N THR A 94 16.76 -9.71 -10.07
CA THR A 94 17.96 -8.90 -9.87
C THR A 94 18.72 -9.46 -8.70
N ASP A 95 19.83 -10.10 -8.96
CA ASP A 95 20.72 -10.58 -7.90
C ASP A 95 21.46 -9.39 -7.29
N ALA A 96 21.34 -9.24 -5.98
CA ALA A 96 22.00 -8.16 -5.25
C ALA A 96 22.39 -8.64 -3.86
N PRO A 97 23.62 -8.35 -3.42
CA PRO A 97 24.00 -8.63 -2.03
C PRO A 97 23.17 -7.76 -1.08
N PRO A 98 22.93 -8.21 0.16
CA PRO A 98 22.32 -7.35 1.16
C PRO A 98 23.23 -6.16 1.46
N GLY A 99 22.59 -5.05 1.83
CA GLY A 99 23.29 -3.87 2.34
C GLY A 99 23.96 -4.13 3.70
N PRO A 100 24.70 -3.17 4.19
CA PRO A 100 25.36 -3.28 5.50
C PRO A 100 24.32 -3.35 6.61
N ARG A 101 24.64 -4.11 7.66
CA ARG A 101 23.80 -4.17 8.85
C ARG A 101 23.59 -2.77 9.43
N PRO A 102 22.33 -2.32 9.63
CA PRO A 102 22.07 -1.04 10.27
C PRO A 102 22.66 -0.96 11.68
N PRO A 103 23.01 0.23 12.18
CA PRO A 103 23.41 0.39 13.57
C PRO A 103 22.28 -0.07 14.50
N GLU A 104 22.63 -0.54 15.69
CA GLU A 104 21.64 -1.03 16.65
C GLU A 104 20.65 0.06 17.03
N ARG A 105 21.12 1.30 17.25
CA ARG A 105 20.31 2.50 17.54
C ARG A 105 21.08 3.75 17.14
N VAL A 106 20.34 4.86 17.03
CA VAL A 106 20.89 6.22 16.93
C VAL A 106 20.57 7.01 18.21
N GLY A 107 21.32 8.05 18.49
CA GLY A 107 21.16 8.88 19.68
C GLY A 107 19.94 9.79 19.64
N ARG A 108 19.69 10.49 20.75
CA ARG A 108 18.68 11.57 20.82
C ARG A 108 19.08 12.73 19.91
N GLY A 109 18.17 13.17 19.07
CA GLY A 109 18.41 14.22 18.07
C GLY A 109 18.95 13.71 16.74
N ASP A 110 19.39 12.44 16.68
CA ASP A 110 19.86 11.82 15.46
C ASP A 110 18.68 11.23 14.65
N LEU A 111 18.82 11.24 13.35
CA LEU A 111 17.87 10.63 12.42
C LEU A 111 18.63 9.92 11.30
N ARG A 112 18.36 8.64 11.16
CA ARG A 112 18.87 7.81 10.07
C ARG A 112 17.71 7.09 9.38
N VAL A 113 17.78 6.95 8.07
CA VAL A 113 16.82 6.13 7.30
C VAL A 113 17.56 5.12 6.46
N THR A 114 17.07 3.88 6.42
CA THR A 114 17.56 2.81 5.54
C THR A 114 16.42 2.35 4.65
N PHE A 115 16.63 2.38 3.33
CA PHE A 115 15.66 1.87 2.35
C PHE A 115 15.85 0.36 2.23
N ILE A 116 14.88 -0.42 2.66
CA ILE A 116 14.98 -1.88 2.64
C ILE A 116 14.46 -2.44 1.34
N ASN A 117 13.22 -2.14 1.01
CA ASN A 117 12.57 -2.48 -0.26
C ASN A 117 11.16 -1.88 -0.30
N HIS A 118 10.59 -1.72 -1.49
CA HIS A 118 9.21 -1.28 -1.71
C HIS A 118 8.82 -0.08 -0.83
N ALA A 119 7.88 -0.24 0.10
CA ALA A 119 7.52 0.78 1.11
C ALA A 119 8.15 0.50 2.49
N THR A 120 9.01 -0.54 2.58
CA THR A 120 9.71 -0.90 3.82
C THR A 120 10.94 -0.01 4.02
N THR A 121 10.89 0.85 5.01
CA THR A 121 12.03 1.65 5.47
C THR A 121 12.27 1.44 6.95
N LEU A 122 13.53 1.41 7.36
CA LEU A 122 13.91 1.49 8.77
C LEU A 122 14.24 2.95 9.09
N ILE A 123 13.42 3.56 9.91
CA ILE A 123 13.63 4.91 10.46
C ILE A 123 14.16 4.77 11.86
N GLN A 124 15.37 5.24 12.09
CA GLN A 124 16.02 5.23 13.41
C GLN A 124 16.10 6.67 13.89
N MET A 125 15.42 6.98 15.00
CA MET A 125 15.38 8.34 15.56
C MET A 125 15.18 8.32 17.08
N ASP A 126 15.87 9.20 17.77
CA ASP A 126 15.69 9.43 19.22
C ASP A 126 15.75 8.14 20.06
N GLY A 127 16.60 7.20 19.68
CA GLY A 127 16.72 5.90 20.35
C GLY A 127 15.69 4.86 19.94
N LEU A 128 14.76 5.15 19.01
CA LEU A 128 13.76 4.21 18.50
C LEU A 128 14.13 3.69 17.11
N ASN A 129 13.78 2.43 16.86
CA ASN A 129 13.80 1.77 15.57
C ASN A 129 12.37 1.56 15.09
N ILE A 130 11.97 2.28 14.05
CA ILE A 130 10.63 2.30 13.50
C ILE A 130 10.67 1.68 12.09
N LEU A 131 9.88 0.64 11.87
CA LEU A 131 9.79 -0.05 10.58
C LEU A 131 8.47 0.28 9.90
N THR A 132 8.52 0.73 8.65
CA THR A 132 7.33 1.06 7.86
C THR A 132 6.98 -0.09 6.91
N ASP A 133 5.70 -0.39 6.76
CA ASP A 133 5.11 -1.35 5.81
C ASP A 133 6.02 -2.55 5.51
N PRO A 134 6.32 -3.39 6.53
CA PRO A 134 7.37 -4.40 6.41
C PRO A 134 6.94 -5.56 5.52
N VAL A 135 7.71 -5.82 4.43
CA VAL A 135 7.47 -6.94 3.53
C VAL A 135 8.76 -7.71 3.23
N TRP A 136 8.80 -8.98 3.65
CA TRP A 136 9.87 -9.94 3.33
C TRP A 136 9.37 -11.14 2.52
N SER A 137 8.04 -11.30 2.34
CA SER A 137 7.46 -12.37 1.52
C SER A 137 7.92 -12.29 0.07
N ASN A 138 8.06 -13.45 -0.57
CA ASN A 138 8.40 -13.53 -1.99
C ASN A 138 7.24 -13.16 -2.92
N VAL A 139 6.02 -13.31 -2.44
CA VAL A 139 4.79 -13.01 -3.16
C VAL A 139 3.87 -12.21 -2.25
N VAL A 140 3.26 -11.16 -2.79
CA VAL A 140 2.27 -10.34 -2.10
C VAL A 140 0.89 -10.64 -2.69
N GLY A 141 0.08 -11.38 -1.93
CA GLY A 141 -1.23 -11.83 -2.39
C GLY A 141 -1.97 -12.68 -1.37
N PRO A 142 -3.22 -13.06 -1.68
CA PRO A 142 -4.13 -13.67 -0.70
C PRO A 142 -3.72 -15.07 -0.21
N ALA A 143 -3.22 -15.93 -1.09
CA ALA A 143 -2.82 -17.30 -0.76
C ALA A 143 -2.14 -17.97 -1.95
N PHE A 144 -1.54 -19.17 -1.73
CA PHE A 144 -1.04 -20.08 -2.79
C PHE A 144 -0.07 -19.39 -3.77
N GLU A 145 0.71 -18.44 -3.32
CA GLU A 145 1.61 -17.65 -4.16
C GLU A 145 0.90 -16.96 -5.34
N LEU A 146 -0.38 -16.62 -5.19
CA LEU A 146 -1.15 -15.84 -6.14
C LEU A 146 -0.90 -14.35 -5.87
N GLY A 147 -0.22 -13.68 -6.79
CA GLY A 147 0.05 -12.24 -6.69
C GLY A 147 1.41 -11.86 -7.27
N PRO A 148 1.73 -10.57 -7.21
CA PRO A 148 3.03 -10.08 -7.66
C PRO A 148 4.18 -10.73 -6.89
N ARG A 149 5.18 -11.21 -7.65
CA ARG A 149 6.44 -11.74 -7.08
C ARG A 149 7.47 -10.63 -6.99
N ARG A 150 8.27 -10.65 -5.92
CA ARG A 150 9.44 -9.77 -5.87
C ARG A 150 10.46 -10.17 -6.93
N VAL A 151 11.11 -9.19 -7.49
CA VAL A 151 12.13 -9.37 -8.51
C VAL A 151 13.55 -9.25 -7.98
N ARG A 152 13.71 -9.13 -6.65
CA ARG A 152 14.99 -8.98 -5.95
C ARG A 152 14.86 -9.33 -4.48
N PRO A 153 15.97 -9.69 -3.80
CA PRO A 153 15.95 -9.87 -2.35
C PRO A 153 15.71 -8.53 -1.63
N PRO A 154 15.18 -8.54 -0.40
CA PRO A 154 15.19 -7.36 0.47
C PRO A 154 16.63 -6.85 0.67
N GLY A 155 16.80 -5.51 0.67
CA GLY A 155 18.11 -4.90 0.81
C GLY A 155 18.77 -5.14 2.17
N ILE A 156 17.98 -5.40 3.21
CA ILE A 156 18.46 -5.88 4.53
C ILE A 156 17.81 -7.25 4.76
N ARG A 157 18.61 -8.25 5.12
CA ARG A 157 18.07 -9.54 5.55
C ARG A 157 17.31 -9.36 6.85
N TYR A 158 16.25 -10.12 7.03
CA TYR A 158 15.44 -10.04 8.25
C TYR A 158 16.29 -10.25 9.52
N GLU A 159 17.24 -11.17 9.48
CA GLU A 159 18.15 -11.53 10.57
C GLU A 159 19.18 -10.42 10.91
N ASP A 160 19.35 -9.45 10.01
CA ASP A 160 20.24 -8.30 10.19
C ASP A 160 19.50 -7.05 10.70
N LEU A 161 18.19 -7.14 10.95
CA LEU A 161 17.44 -6.07 11.56
C LEU A 161 17.92 -5.81 13.00
N PRO A 162 18.05 -4.53 13.41
CA PRO A 162 18.22 -4.21 14.82
C PRO A 162 16.92 -4.52 15.59
N PRO A 163 16.92 -4.47 16.93
CA PRO A 163 15.68 -4.56 17.72
C PRO A 163 14.66 -3.54 17.24
N ILE A 164 13.46 -3.97 16.83
CA ILE A 164 12.40 -3.09 16.32
C ILE A 164 11.45 -2.73 17.48
N ASP A 165 11.22 -1.44 17.68
CA ASP A 165 10.35 -0.92 18.74
C ASP A 165 8.93 -0.64 18.24
N VAL A 166 8.82 -0.19 16.97
CA VAL A 166 7.56 0.25 16.38
C VAL A 166 7.44 -0.24 14.94
N VAL A 167 6.26 -0.71 14.57
CA VAL A 167 5.90 -1.04 13.20
C VAL A 167 4.71 -0.18 12.80
N LEU A 168 4.83 0.54 11.69
CA LEU A 168 3.78 1.34 11.09
C LEU A 168 3.26 0.63 9.84
N VAL A 169 1.95 0.42 9.77
CA VAL A 169 1.28 -0.19 8.60
C VAL A 169 0.29 0.81 8.04
N SER A 170 0.57 1.33 6.84
CA SER A 170 -0.20 2.41 6.23
C SER A 170 -1.62 2.00 5.84
N HIS A 171 -1.78 0.80 5.29
CA HIS A 171 -3.06 0.24 4.88
C HIS A 171 -2.96 -1.28 4.68
N ASN A 172 -4.09 -1.92 4.37
CA ASN A 172 -4.19 -3.37 4.39
C ASN A 172 -3.86 -4.09 3.07
N HIS A 173 -3.35 -3.42 2.03
CA HIS A 173 -2.90 -4.10 0.81
C HIS A 173 -1.78 -5.09 1.12
N TYR A 174 -1.67 -6.15 0.32
CA TYR A 174 -0.75 -7.26 0.59
C TYR A 174 0.73 -6.89 0.57
N ASP A 175 1.10 -5.88 -0.19
CA ASP A 175 2.45 -5.36 -0.33
C ASP A 175 2.86 -4.34 0.75
N HIS A 176 1.91 -4.00 1.66
CA HIS A 176 2.12 -3.14 2.83
C HIS A 176 1.85 -3.89 4.14
N MET A 177 0.75 -4.63 4.22
CA MET A 177 0.40 -5.47 5.36
C MET A 177 0.75 -6.94 5.04
N ASP A 178 2.04 -7.25 5.00
CA ASP A 178 2.55 -8.62 4.80
C ASP A 178 2.43 -9.42 6.09
N VAL A 179 1.32 -10.10 6.26
CA VAL A 179 0.98 -10.85 7.48
C VAL A 179 2.07 -11.84 7.90
N PRO A 180 2.70 -12.63 7.01
CA PRO A 180 3.80 -13.50 7.40
C PRO A 180 4.96 -12.76 8.06
N THR A 181 5.37 -11.61 7.50
CA THR A 181 6.42 -10.76 8.09
C THR A 181 5.98 -10.15 9.42
N LEU A 182 4.73 -9.66 9.53
CA LEU A 182 4.22 -9.07 10.77
C LEU A 182 4.15 -10.08 11.90
N ARG A 183 3.73 -11.32 11.62
CA ARG A 183 3.76 -12.43 12.61
C ARG A 183 5.17 -12.71 13.11
N ARG A 184 6.12 -12.74 12.20
CA ARG A 184 7.52 -12.97 12.55
C ARG A 184 8.07 -11.84 13.41
N LEU A 185 7.80 -10.59 13.06
CA LEU A 185 8.17 -9.42 13.87
C LEU A 185 7.53 -9.45 15.27
N ALA A 186 6.25 -9.84 15.36
CA ALA A 186 5.55 -9.97 16.63
C ALA A 186 6.20 -11.03 17.54
N ALA A 187 6.67 -12.15 16.98
CA ALA A 187 7.33 -13.21 17.71
C ALA A 187 8.74 -12.82 18.17
N ASP A 188 9.55 -12.27 17.24
CA ASP A 188 11.00 -12.10 17.43
C ASP A 188 11.35 -10.77 18.12
N HIS A 189 10.67 -9.66 17.76
CA HIS A 189 10.98 -8.30 18.24
C HIS A 189 9.95 -7.76 19.22
N LYS A 190 8.70 -8.23 19.16
CA LYS A 190 7.57 -7.78 20.01
C LYS A 190 7.35 -6.26 19.96
N PRO A 191 7.35 -5.63 18.79
CA PRO A 191 7.19 -4.19 18.65
C PRO A 191 5.75 -3.78 18.96
N ARG A 192 5.51 -2.47 19.12
CA ARG A 192 4.18 -1.90 19.04
C ARG A 192 3.79 -1.75 17.57
N PHE A 193 2.62 -2.23 17.22
CA PHE A 193 2.08 -2.08 15.86
C PHE A 193 1.04 -0.99 15.83
N PHE A 194 1.08 -0.15 14.79
CA PHE A 194 0.08 0.90 14.54
C PHE A 194 -0.41 0.81 13.10
N ALA A 195 -1.73 0.90 12.94
CA ALA A 195 -2.39 0.91 11.63
C ALA A 195 -3.69 1.74 11.69
N GLY A 196 -4.34 1.96 10.55
CA GLY A 196 -5.63 2.65 10.50
C GLY A 196 -6.77 1.86 11.13
N LEU A 197 -7.84 2.56 11.51
CA LEU A 197 -9.06 2.00 12.11
C LEU A 197 -9.54 0.75 11.38
N GLY A 198 -9.90 -0.29 12.14
CA GLY A 198 -10.35 -1.60 11.65
C GLY A 198 -9.23 -2.60 11.36
N SER A 199 -7.97 -2.15 11.23
CA SER A 199 -6.82 -3.02 10.93
C SER A 199 -6.45 -3.92 12.11
N ARG A 200 -6.65 -3.46 13.34
CA ARG A 200 -6.36 -4.25 14.56
C ARG A 200 -7.14 -5.56 14.58
N ALA A 201 -8.39 -5.55 14.16
CA ALA A 201 -9.22 -6.75 14.14
C ALA A 201 -8.66 -7.81 13.17
N LEU A 202 -8.22 -7.37 11.98
CA LEU A 202 -7.55 -8.21 11.00
C LEU A 202 -6.23 -8.76 11.57
N LEU A 203 -5.36 -7.89 12.08
CA LEU A 203 -4.06 -8.27 12.62
C LEU A 203 -4.18 -9.25 13.78
N TYR A 204 -5.15 -9.05 14.68
CA TYR A 204 -5.43 -9.96 15.79
C TYR A 204 -5.89 -11.35 15.28
N GLY A 205 -6.80 -11.40 14.32
CA GLY A 205 -7.23 -12.64 13.66
C GLY A 205 -6.09 -13.40 12.98
N GLU A 206 -5.08 -12.66 12.54
CA GLU A 206 -3.87 -13.17 11.90
C GLU A 206 -2.73 -13.49 12.91
N GLY A 207 -3.00 -13.43 14.22
CA GLY A 207 -2.04 -13.76 15.28
C GLY A 207 -1.01 -12.65 15.57
N VAL A 208 -1.18 -11.45 15.05
CA VAL A 208 -0.37 -10.27 15.40
C VAL A 208 -1.04 -9.52 16.55
N ASN A 209 -0.63 -9.87 17.76
CA ASN A 209 -1.17 -9.26 18.98
C ASN A 209 -0.47 -7.92 19.29
N GLY A 210 -1.18 -7.03 20.01
CA GLY A 210 -0.61 -5.73 20.43
C GLY A 210 -0.71 -4.62 19.39
N ALA A 211 -1.45 -4.82 18.30
CA ALA A 211 -1.74 -3.79 17.34
C ALA A 211 -2.73 -2.75 17.91
N SER A 212 -2.50 -1.48 17.57
CA SER A 212 -3.34 -0.34 17.91
C SER A 212 -3.87 0.31 16.64
N ASP A 213 -5.17 0.52 16.58
CA ASP A 213 -5.80 1.33 15.55
C ASP A 213 -5.60 2.82 15.84
N LEU A 214 -5.33 3.61 14.82
CA LEU A 214 -5.33 5.07 14.86
C LEU A 214 -6.35 5.61 13.86
N ASP A 215 -6.93 6.74 14.23
CA ASP A 215 -7.69 7.58 13.33
C ASP A 215 -6.80 8.67 12.72
N TRP A 216 -7.27 9.37 11.69
CA TRP A 216 -6.61 10.56 11.19
C TRP A 216 -6.54 11.61 12.28
N TRP A 217 -5.37 12.21 12.43
CA TRP A 217 -5.02 13.22 13.42
C TRP A 217 -4.96 12.72 14.87
N GLN A 218 -5.21 11.43 15.10
CA GLN A 218 -5.04 10.84 16.41
C GLN A 218 -3.56 10.67 16.75
N VAL A 219 -3.24 10.94 18.01
CA VAL A 219 -1.86 10.93 18.53
C VAL A 219 -1.66 9.77 19.49
N SER A 220 -0.48 9.13 19.42
CA SER A 220 -0.01 8.14 20.39
C SER A 220 1.43 8.47 20.80
N ASP A 221 1.74 8.37 22.07
CA ASP A 221 3.11 8.53 22.56
C ASP A 221 3.90 7.23 22.28
N LEU A 222 5.06 7.37 21.64
CA LEU A 222 5.99 6.26 21.39
C LEU A 222 7.02 6.13 22.51
N ALA A 223 7.57 7.26 22.96
CA ALA A 223 8.52 7.38 24.04
C ALA A 223 8.39 8.78 24.67
N PRO A 224 9.06 9.10 25.78
CA PRO A 224 9.17 10.47 26.24
C PRO A 224 9.62 11.39 25.09
N GLU A 225 8.91 12.48 24.84
CA GLU A 225 9.16 13.46 23.78
C GLU A 225 8.96 12.94 22.32
N VAL A 226 8.63 11.67 22.10
CA VAL A 226 8.42 11.12 20.74
C VAL A 226 6.95 10.71 20.55
N ARG A 227 6.29 11.33 19.58
CA ARG A 227 4.86 11.14 19.28
C ARG A 227 4.66 10.62 17.88
N LEU A 228 3.67 9.75 17.73
CA LEU A 228 3.13 9.28 16.45
C LEU A 228 1.78 9.93 16.21
N THR A 229 1.55 10.44 15.02
CA THR A 229 0.24 10.92 14.59
C THR A 229 -0.15 10.21 13.30
N GLY A 230 -1.34 9.58 13.28
CA GLY A 230 -1.97 9.15 12.03
C GLY A 230 -2.41 10.36 11.22
N VAL A 231 -2.13 10.39 9.92
CA VAL A 231 -2.49 11.53 9.06
C VAL A 231 -3.21 11.06 7.81
N PRO A 232 -4.09 11.88 7.20
CA PRO A 232 -4.79 11.49 5.98
C PRO A 232 -3.85 11.13 4.84
N ALA A 233 -4.30 10.19 4.02
CA ALA A 233 -3.78 9.89 2.71
C ALA A 233 -4.95 9.79 1.71
N THR A 234 -4.67 9.84 0.43
CA THR A 234 -5.68 9.67 -0.64
C THR A 234 -5.47 8.31 -1.29
N HIS A 235 -6.12 7.29 -0.76
CA HIS A 235 -5.93 5.91 -1.20
C HIS A 235 -7.19 5.07 -0.97
N PHE A 236 -7.06 3.78 -0.80
CA PHE A 236 -8.13 2.84 -0.46
C PHE A 236 -7.57 1.63 0.28
N SER A 237 -8.45 0.83 0.85
CA SER A 237 -8.11 -0.45 1.45
C SER A 237 -8.82 -1.60 0.76
N ASN A 238 -8.16 -2.75 0.64
CA ASN A 238 -8.75 -3.96 0.09
C ASN A 238 -7.83 -5.17 0.27
N ARG A 239 -8.38 -6.32 0.66
CA ARG A 239 -7.67 -7.61 0.68
C ARG A 239 -8.45 -8.72 -0.02
N GLY A 240 -9.74 -8.77 0.18
CA GLY A 240 -10.65 -9.74 -0.41
C GLY A 240 -11.52 -9.13 -1.51
N LEU A 241 -12.61 -9.81 -1.83
CA LEU A 241 -13.56 -9.32 -2.83
C LEU A 241 -14.64 -8.41 -2.25
N CYS A 242 -14.82 -8.40 -0.91
CA CYS A 242 -15.95 -7.77 -0.24
C CYS A 242 -15.56 -6.81 0.89
N ASP A 243 -14.32 -6.36 0.96
CA ASP A 243 -13.82 -5.53 2.06
C ASP A 243 -13.21 -4.21 1.60
N ARG A 244 -13.54 -3.77 0.38
CA ARG A 244 -13.06 -2.48 -0.11
C ARG A 244 -13.47 -1.37 0.84
N ASP A 245 -12.48 -0.57 1.26
CA ASP A 245 -12.63 0.58 2.14
C ASP A 245 -13.18 0.27 3.54
N ASN A 246 -13.12 -1.00 3.97
CA ASN A 246 -13.57 -1.43 5.30
C ASN A 246 -12.58 -1.12 6.43
N THR A 247 -11.33 -0.79 6.11
CA THR A 247 -10.29 -0.34 7.05
C THR A 247 -9.71 0.98 6.58
N LEU A 248 -9.28 1.82 7.50
CA LEU A 248 -8.74 3.14 7.19
C LEU A 248 -7.30 3.03 6.67
N TRP A 249 -6.98 3.76 5.60
CA TRP A 249 -5.62 4.00 5.09
C TRP A 249 -5.11 5.33 5.62
N MET A 250 -3.78 5.44 5.80
CA MET A 250 -3.17 6.65 6.37
C MET A 250 -1.67 6.76 6.09
N GLY A 251 -1.16 7.96 6.21
CA GLY A 251 0.25 8.20 6.47
C GLY A 251 0.51 8.35 7.98
N PHE A 252 1.77 8.53 8.33
CA PHE A 252 2.20 8.72 9.71
C PHE A 252 3.18 9.88 9.83
N VAL A 253 3.02 10.67 10.88
CA VAL A 253 4.02 11.67 11.29
C VAL A 253 4.60 11.27 12.64
N VAL A 254 5.92 11.13 12.69
CA VAL A 254 6.67 10.95 13.93
C VAL A 254 7.35 12.26 14.29
N SER A 255 7.10 12.75 15.49
CA SER A 255 7.64 14.02 16.02
C SER A 255 8.50 13.74 17.23
N GLY A 256 9.71 14.24 17.25
CA GLY A 256 10.63 14.07 18.39
C GLY A 256 11.75 15.12 18.39
N PRO A 257 12.71 15.02 19.30
CA PRO A 257 13.90 15.89 19.32
C PRO A 257 14.69 15.87 18.01
N ALA A 258 14.69 14.73 17.31
CA ALA A 258 15.29 14.59 15.96
C ALA A 258 14.53 15.38 14.88
N GLY A 259 13.37 15.95 15.18
CA GLY A 259 12.53 16.69 14.24
C GLY A 259 11.32 15.89 13.78
N ILE A 260 10.77 16.28 12.64
CA ILE A 260 9.53 15.72 12.08
C ILE A 260 9.87 14.77 10.94
N VAL A 261 9.35 13.55 11.02
CA VAL A 261 9.42 12.54 9.94
C VAL A 261 8.00 12.25 9.46
N TYR A 262 7.77 12.32 8.16
CA TYR A 262 6.52 11.93 7.53
C TYR A 262 6.72 10.70 6.66
N PHE A 263 5.95 9.66 6.90
CA PHE A 263 5.82 8.47 6.05
C PHE A 263 4.44 8.53 5.39
N ALA A 264 4.40 8.61 4.07
CA ALA A 264 3.15 8.84 3.34
C ALA A 264 2.27 7.58 3.24
N GLY A 265 2.87 6.37 3.25
CA GLY A 265 2.20 5.19 2.70
C GLY A 265 1.93 5.39 1.21
N ASP A 266 0.91 4.73 0.69
CA ASP A 266 0.42 4.97 -0.66
C ASP A 266 -0.59 6.11 -0.67
N THR A 267 -0.46 6.99 -1.67
CA THR A 267 -1.36 8.14 -1.78
C THR A 267 -1.39 8.73 -3.18
N GLY A 268 -2.55 9.17 -3.63
CA GLY A 268 -2.70 10.17 -4.68
C GLY A 268 -2.36 11.56 -4.15
N TYR A 269 -2.18 12.53 -5.06
CA TYR A 269 -1.93 13.92 -4.67
C TYR A 269 -3.22 14.56 -4.12
N GLY A 270 -3.15 15.26 -2.98
CA GLY A 270 -4.32 15.86 -2.35
C GLY A 270 -3.97 16.93 -1.32
N LYS A 271 -5.00 17.57 -0.76
CA LYS A 271 -4.87 18.66 0.22
C LYS A 271 -4.21 18.27 1.54
N HIS A 272 -4.13 16.94 1.81
CA HIS A 272 -3.49 16.43 3.03
C HIS A 272 -2.02 16.83 3.15
N PHE A 273 -1.28 16.99 2.06
CA PHE A 273 0.11 17.47 2.11
C PHE A 273 0.21 18.88 2.70
N GLN A 274 -0.67 19.78 2.27
CA GLN A 274 -0.74 21.13 2.83
C GLN A 274 -1.20 21.10 4.30
N GLN A 275 -2.22 20.33 4.65
CA GLN A 275 -2.70 20.19 6.03
C GLN A 275 -1.61 19.66 6.98
N ILE A 276 -0.81 18.68 6.53
CA ILE A 276 0.34 18.17 7.28
C ILE A 276 1.37 19.28 7.49
N ARG A 277 1.69 20.03 6.42
CA ARG A 277 2.60 21.18 6.51
C ARG A 277 2.13 22.23 7.49
N GLU A 278 0.87 22.60 7.45
CA GLU A 278 0.26 23.61 8.34
C GLU A 278 0.31 23.15 9.80
N ARG A 279 0.06 21.85 10.04
CA ARG A 279 0.00 21.31 11.40
C ARG A 279 1.37 21.06 12.04
N PHE A 280 2.33 20.57 11.27
CA PHE A 280 3.62 20.14 11.79
C PHE A 280 4.78 21.08 11.46
N GLY A 281 4.60 22.02 10.57
CA GLY A 281 5.65 22.92 10.15
C GLY A 281 6.67 22.24 9.23
N LYS A 282 7.97 22.50 9.43
CA LYS A 282 9.04 21.96 8.55
C LYS A 282 9.25 20.47 8.80
N ILE A 283 9.18 19.67 7.76
CA ILE A 283 9.45 18.24 7.78
C ILE A 283 10.96 18.01 7.58
N ARG A 284 11.62 17.29 8.49
CA ARG A 284 13.04 16.92 8.34
C ARG A 284 13.24 15.84 7.29
N LEU A 285 12.36 14.81 7.30
CA LEU A 285 12.34 13.72 6.32
C LEU A 285 10.92 13.41 5.90
N ALA A 286 10.64 13.37 4.59
CA ALA A 286 9.42 12.82 4.03
C ALA A 286 9.75 11.56 3.22
N VAL A 287 9.07 10.45 3.50
CA VAL A 287 9.17 9.20 2.73
C VAL A 287 7.95 9.13 1.82
N LEU A 288 8.15 9.26 0.51
CA LEU A 288 7.11 9.48 -0.49
C LEU A 288 7.12 8.38 -1.56
N PRO A 289 5.96 7.84 -1.98
CA PRO A 289 5.89 6.87 -3.06
C PRO A 289 6.27 7.53 -4.40
N ILE A 290 6.97 6.80 -5.27
CA ILE A 290 7.34 7.24 -6.62
C ILE A 290 7.04 6.21 -7.69
N GLY A 291 6.47 5.07 -7.33
CA GLY A 291 6.09 3.96 -8.23
C GLY A 291 4.58 3.70 -8.24
N ALA A 292 4.16 2.73 -9.03
CA ALA A 292 2.77 2.35 -9.29
C ALA A 292 1.91 3.49 -9.88
N TYR A 293 2.49 4.29 -10.80
CA TYR A 293 1.83 5.50 -11.30
C TYR A 293 1.27 5.38 -12.73
N LEU A 294 1.57 4.34 -13.49
CA LEU A 294 1.07 4.15 -14.86
C LEU A 294 0.03 3.02 -14.98
N PRO A 295 -0.99 3.18 -15.85
CA PRO A 295 -1.30 4.38 -16.62
C PRO A 295 -1.96 5.46 -15.76
N ARG A 296 -1.66 6.73 -16.03
CA ARG A 296 -2.16 7.85 -15.22
C ARG A 296 -3.69 7.92 -15.13
N TRP A 297 -4.41 7.58 -16.23
CA TRP A 297 -5.89 7.60 -16.24
C TRP A 297 -6.50 6.69 -15.16
N PHE A 298 -5.79 5.62 -14.76
CA PHE A 298 -6.24 4.65 -13.76
C PHE A 298 -5.59 4.89 -12.39
N MET A 299 -4.27 5.16 -12.35
CA MET A 299 -3.49 5.23 -11.10
C MET A 299 -3.55 6.61 -10.41
N SER A 300 -3.78 7.71 -11.13
CA SER A 300 -3.65 9.08 -10.58
C SER A 300 -4.58 9.39 -9.40
N THR A 301 -5.67 8.65 -9.27
CA THR A 301 -6.61 8.84 -8.16
C THR A 301 -6.08 8.34 -6.82
N VAL A 302 -5.11 7.41 -6.83
CA VAL A 302 -4.63 6.68 -5.65
C VAL A 302 -3.11 6.61 -5.52
N HIS A 303 -2.37 6.97 -6.57
CA HIS A 303 -0.89 7.02 -6.58
C HIS A 303 -0.38 8.31 -7.22
N ILE A 304 0.53 8.99 -6.53
CA ILE A 304 1.30 10.09 -7.08
C ILE A 304 2.34 9.56 -8.08
N ASP A 305 2.60 10.34 -9.14
CA ASP A 305 3.74 10.11 -10.01
C ASP A 305 5.00 10.84 -9.47
N PRO A 306 6.19 10.61 -10.06
CA PRO A 306 7.41 11.25 -9.63
C PRO A 306 7.38 12.81 -9.67
N ALA A 307 6.62 13.42 -10.58
CA ALA A 307 6.48 14.87 -10.63
C ALA A 307 5.60 15.38 -9.49
N GLU A 308 4.49 14.70 -9.22
CA GLU A 308 3.64 14.97 -8.05
C GLU A 308 4.36 14.69 -6.72
N ALA A 309 5.30 13.72 -6.69
CA ALA A 309 6.13 13.50 -5.50
C ALA A 309 7.09 14.68 -5.25
N VAL A 310 7.65 15.30 -6.30
CA VAL A 310 8.43 16.55 -6.17
C VAL A 310 7.56 17.70 -5.70
N GLU A 311 6.33 17.80 -6.18
CA GLU A 311 5.39 18.82 -5.72
C GLU A 311 4.98 18.57 -4.24
N ALA A 312 4.76 17.32 -3.84
CA ALA A 312 4.49 16.95 -2.45
C ALA A 312 5.67 17.31 -1.53
N HIS A 313 6.91 17.04 -1.96
CA HIS A 313 8.13 17.47 -1.25
C HIS A 313 8.13 18.98 -0.97
N ARG A 314 7.75 19.79 -1.95
CA ARG A 314 7.67 21.25 -1.82
C ARG A 314 6.53 21.71 -0.94
N THR A 315 5.32 21.18 -1.17
CA THR A 315 4.12 21.50 -0.40
C THR A 315 4.31 21.18 1.08
N LEU A 316 4.92 20.04 1.40
CA LEU A 316 5.33 19.67 2.76
C LEU A 316 6.43 20.58 3.33
N GLY A 317 7.18 21.29 2.49
CA GLY A 317 8.40 21.99 2.88
C GLY A 317 9.42 21.04 3.51
N ALA A 318 9.53 19.86 2.94
CA ALA A 318 10.44 18.83 3.43
C ALA A 318 11.90 19.25 3.17
N ALA A 319 12.74 19.12 4.18
CA ALA A 319 14.16 19.38 4.07
C ALA A 319 14.87 18.29 3.26
N THR A 320 14.41 17.06 3.41
CA THR A 320 14.87 15.90 2.66
C THR A 320 13.65 15.02 2.37
N SER A 321 13.58 14.45 1.17
CA SER A 321 12.64 13.37 0.86
C SER A 321 13.38 12.10 0.45
N LEU A 322 12.75 10.96 0.66
CA LEU A 322 13.19 9.64 0.22
C LEU A 322 12.09 9.03 -0.66
N GLY A 323 12.45 8.60 -1.87
CA GLY A 323 11.57 7.86 -2.75
C GLY A 323 11.41 6.40 -2.30
N MET A 324 10.19 5.91 -2.31
CA MET A 324 9.84 4.52 -2.01
C MET A 324 8.84 3.96 -3.02
N HIS A 325 8.37 2.74 -2.82
CA HIS A 325 7.33 2.06 -3.59
C HIS A 325 7.73 1.77 -5.04
N PHE A 326 8.98 1.36 -5.27
CA PHE A 326 9.50 1.03 -6.60
C PHE A 326 10.43 -0.19 -6.60
N GLY A 327 10.68 -0.75 -7.78
CA GLY A 327 11.77 -1.68 -8.06
C GLY A 327 11.72 -3.06 -7.38
N THR A 328 10.68 -3.37 -6.61
CA THR A 328 10.52 -4.65 -5.88
C THR A 328 9.45 -5.53 -6.48
N PHE A 329 8.23 -5.03 -6.64
CA PHE A 329 7.07 -5.72 -7.19
C PHE A 329 6.58 -4.99 -8.43
N ARG A 330 6.19 -5.76 -9.47
CA ARG A 330 5.57 -5.19 -10.67
C ARG A 330 4.08 -5.04 -10.44
N LEU A 331 3.65 -3.84 -10.03
CA LEU A 331 2.27 -3.55 -9.66
C LEU A 331 1.50 -2.80 -10.75
N ALA A 332 2.20 -1.99 -11.56
CA ALA A 332 1.61 -1.12 -12.57
C ALA A 332 2.33 -1.24 -13.91
N ASP A 333 2.20 -0.26 -14.80
CA ASP A 333 2.69 -0.37 -16.17
C ASP A 333 4.05 0.30 -16.43
N GLU A 334 4.59 1.08 -15.48
CA GLU A 334 5.96 1.60 -15.60
C GLU A 334 7.00 0.48 -15.54
N GLY A 335 8.16 0.71 -16.18
CA GLY A 335 9.32 -0.18 -16.09
C GLY A 335 10.00 -0.11 -14.72
N GLN A 336 10.80 -1.13 -14.42
CA GLN A 336 11.47 -1.27 -13.10
C GLN A 336 12.35 -0.07 -12.73
N ASP A 337 13.01 0.52 -13.71
CA ASP A 337 13.98 1.63 -13.52
C ASP A 337 13.36 3.01 -13.85
N ASP A 338 12.09 3.06 -14.30
CA ASP A 338 11.44 4.32 -14.69
C ASP A 338 11.21 5.27 -13.50
N PRO A 339 10.73 4.82 -12.32
CA PRO A 339 10.43 5.72 -11.22
C PRO A 339 11.61 6.59 -10.77
N PRO A 340 12.84 6.06 -10.56
CA PRO A 340 14.01 6.87 -10.28
C PRO A 340 14.39 7.83 -11.43
N ALA A 341 14.28 7.38 -12.69
CA ALA A 341 14.62 8.17 -13.85
C ALA A 341 13.65 9.34 -14.05
N ASP A 342 12.36 9.10 -13.86
CA ASP A 342 11.32 10.13 -13.97
C ASP A 342 11.38 11.12 -12.80
N LEU A 343 11.74 10.64 -11.59
CA LEU A 343 12.01 11.54 -10.47
C LEU A 343 13.19 12.48 -10.75
N ALA A 344 14.29 11.97 -11.31
CA ALA A 344 15.43 12.81 -11.68
C ALA A 344 15.03 13.89 -12.68
N LYS A 345 14.29 13.54 -13.74
CA LYS A 345 13.74 14.51 -14.72
C LYS A 345 12.80 15.53 -14.06
N ALA A 346 11.97 15.10 -13.10
CA ALA A 346 11.06 15.98 -12.38
C ALA A 346 11.82 16.98 -11.50
N LEU A 347 12.87 16.56 -10.82
CA LEU A 347 13.74 17.41 -10.00
C LEU A 347 14.46 18.46 -10.84
N GLU A 348 15.01 18.09 -12.01
CA GLU A 348 15.64 19.04 -12.94
C GLU A 348 14.67 20.14 -13.37
N LYS A 349 13.45 19.77 -13.78
CA LYS A 349 12.40 20.73 -14.18
C LYS A 349 11.91 21.57 -13.01
N GLY A 350 11.87 20.95 -11.85
CA GLY A 350 11.28 21.49 -10.65
C GLY A 350 12.19 22.40 -9.83
N GLY A 351 13.40 22.75 -10.23
CA GLY A 351 14.29 23.62 -9.46
C GLY A 351 15.03 22.93 -8.32
N GLY A 352 15.13 21.59 -8.36
CA GLY A 352 15.92 20.82 -7.42
C GLY A 352 15.22 20.55 -6.08
N GLY A 353 15.99 20.12 -5.10
CA GLY A 353 15.56 19.71 -3.75
C GLY A 353 16.38 18.50 -3.32
N ARG A 354 16.49 18.29 -2.00
CA ARG A 354 17.14 17.08 -1.50
C ARG A 354 16.14 15.93 -1.51
N PHE A 355 16.03 15.25 -2.63
CA PHE A 355 15.18 14.09 -2.79
C PHE A 355 16.07 12.88 -3.13
N TRP A 356 16.15 11.92 -2.20
CA TRP A 356 16.99 10.75 -2.33
C TRP A 356 16.26 9.60 -3.00
N VAL A 357 16.99 8.88 -3.84
CA VAL A 357 16.71 7.50 -4.23
C VAL A 357 17.87 6.68 -3.70
N LEU A 358 17.66 5.99 -2.59
CA LEU A 358 18.68 5.14 -1.98
C LEU A 358 18.72 3.77 -2.67
N GLY A 359 19.89 3.16 -2.67
CA GLY A 359 20.03 1.75 -3.01
C GLY A 359 19.31 0.85 -1.98
N PHE A 360 18.92 -0.33 -2.41
CA PHE A 360 18.30 -1.31 -1.53
C PHE A 360 19.28 -1.77 -0.46
N GLY A 361 18.95 -1.56 0.80
CA GLY A 361 19.84 -1.77 1.94
C GLY A 361 20.76 -0.59 2.26
N GLU A 362 20.73 0.49 1.48
CA GLU A 362 21.48 1.70 1.77
C GLU A 362 20.82 2.46 2.92
N GLY A 363 21.63 2.79 3.93
CA GLY A 363 21.24 3.64 5.05
C GLY A 363 21.99 4.95 5.04
N ARG A 364 21.29 6.06 5.36
CA ARG A 364 21.87 7.40 5.34
C ARG A 364 21.39 8.23 6.51
N ASP A 365 22.31 8.96 7.15
CA ASP A 365 21.97 9.94 8.18
C ASP A 365 21.29 11.15 7.55
N VAL A 366 20.16 11.55 8.11
CA VAL A 366 19.38 12.68 7.61
C VAL A 366 19.88 13.98 8.24
N PRO A 367 20.35 14.95 7.47
CA PRO A 367 20.85 16.21 8.01
C PRO A 367 19.79 16.98 8.81
N PRO A 368 20.17 17.72 9.85
CA PRO A 368 19.28 18.68 10.51
C PRO A 368 18.72 19.73 9.54
N ILE A 369 17.57 20.30 9.88
CA ILE A 369 16.89 21.30 9.00
C ILE A 369 17.75 22.56 8.79
N GLY A 370 18.65 22.90 9.71
CA GLY A 370 19.52 24.08 9.63
C GLY A 370 20.72 23.94 8.67
N ASP A 371 21.06 22.73 8.26
CA ASP A 371 22.28 22.42 7.44
C ASP A 371 21.99 22.40 5.94
N ILE A 372 20.88 22.99 5.50
CA ILE A 372 20.55 23.13 4.09
C ILE A 372 21.15 24.45 3.62
N ALA A 373 22.27 24.38 2.89
CA ALA A 373 22.69 25.50 2.06
C ALA A 373 21.59 25.79 1.03
N PRO A 374 21.29 27.05 0.74
CA PRO A 374 20.23 27.48 -0.17
C PRO A 374 20.41 26.95 -1.59
#